data_661d8125860a3949a8757f0d77d52cb1
#
_entry.id   661d8125860a3949a8757f0d77d52cb1
#
_cell.length_a   1.000
_cell.length_b   1.000
_cell.length_c   1.000
_cell.angle_alpha   90.00
_cell.angle_beta   90.00
_cell.angle_gamma   90.00
#
_symmetry.space_group_name_H-M   'P 1'
#
loop_
_entity.id
_entity.type
_entity.pdbx_description
1 polymer ?
#
loop_
_entity_poly.entity_id
_entity_poly.type
_entity_poly.pdbx_seq_one_letter_code
_entity_poly.pdbx_strand_id
1 'polypeptide(L)'
;MANMTTVMSALHAPNPTLLAITTRRLRDRQTPTGIRTIDTWIPGPGDGALFASVHLPSDAAVRGAVVICPPLAKEHISAYRGLRQLAQELAEHGFLALRFDYEGQGDSSGRQDDPLAVTHWQASVTAAVSYVRRTGIESVAVAGLRAGALLAASTVDTLGDLRAMVLWDPVISGRAYIRELTSLYRVSVDDDPHHDDCTSIVGGLLASAAVNDLSGLDLSTFDPSSSTKVLAAIRPEFADSPRVVRMLERSGAERIFVERQNQFVSPSSFVLSVPTHDIQRISSWVSRQFGEDKTSVDPEITSAAHVATADDGEEVWEILERRSTGSLFAISTASRTTASHAATAIFHSTANEHRIGPARLWVESARTLASHGIRSIRFDRMGTGDSGTVCTDESTPIVSPEARRNVLDLVDTLDVPPSRRMHVGMCSGAWMGAYAASQRGARSVVLLNIVNWSINNRRPPVKKAHVDAMESDVANRIFLVARTIRNSGRRAQRYVPYPVWLGLGFLGLVNAPESMLRTLTRRGTKTAVSLSPEDEAWFEANRGRRGIARLSRSRNPPQVLFSGSGDHNLFHRSSRERVRRLIVASALDAFGDRKLTVSKRDQERLGA
;
A
#
# COMPACT_ATOMS: atom_id res chain seq x y z
N MET A 1 10.74 10.63 -38.81
CA MET A 1 11.43 9.62 -37.98
C MET A 1 12.77 10.19 -37.54
N ALA A 2 12.81 11.00 -36.51
CA ALA A 2 14.02 11.54 -35.92
C ALA A 2 14.04 11.09 -34.45
N ASN A 3 15.01 10.25 -34.19
CA ASN A 3 15.62 9.81 -32.93
C ASN A 3 14.99 10.27 -31.62
N MET A 4 14.07 9.47 -31.08
CA MET A 4 13.68 9.47 -29.64
C MET A 4 14.85 9.09 -28.72
N THR A 5 15.94 8.54 -29.23
CA THR A 5 17.09 8.11 -28.43
C THR A 5 17.99 9.27 -27.97
N THR A 6 17.86 10.47 -28.58
CA THR A 6 18.75 11.60 -28.29
C THR A 6 18.20 12.58 -27.24
N VAL A 7 16.93 12.50 -26.86
CA VAL A 7 16.33 13.40 -25.86
C VAL A 7 16.56 12.91 -24.44
N MET A 8 16.83 11.63 -24.22
CA MET A 8 17.10 11.08 -22.88
C MET A 8 18.51 11.35 -22.33
N SER A 9 19.43 11.96 -23.10
CA SER A 9 20.82 12.13 -22.67
C SER A 9 21.17 13.49 -22.03
N ALA A 10 20.21 14.39 -21.84
CA ALA A 10 20.47 15.74 -21.31
C ALA A 10 19.84 16.04 -19.93
N LEU A 11 19.13 15.11 -19.34
CA LEU A 11 18.58 15.28 -18.00
C LEU A 11 19.60 14.78 -16.97
N HIS A 12 19.99 15.62 -16.03
CA HIS A 12 20.85 15.24 -14.90
C HIS A 12 20.17 14.17 -14.07
N ALA A 13 20.31 12.91 -14.51
CA ALA A 13 19.88 11.74 -13.74
C ALA A 13 20.55 11.75 -12.35
N PRO A 14 19.90 11.23 -11.30
CA PRO A 14 20.57 10.99 -10.04
C PRO A 14 21.85 10.21 -10.30
N ASN A 15 22.94 10.55 -9.59
CA ASN A 15 24.31 10.07 -9.79
C ASN A 15 24.40 8.72 -10.55
N PRO A 16 24.98 8.68 -11.77
CA PRO A 16 24.97 7.50 -12.64
C PRO A 16 25.50 6.22 -11.97
N THR A 17 26.48 6.39 -11.05
CA THR A 17 27.06 5.27 -10.29
C THR A 17 26.05 4.70 -9.28
N LEU A 18 25.27 5.55 -8.61
CA LEU A 18 24.24 5.11 -7.67
C LEU A 18 23.11 4.38 -8.42
N LEU A 19 22.69 4.89 -9.56
CA LEU A 19 21.70 4.27 -10.45
C LEU A 19 22.17 2.89 -10.93
N ALA A 20 23.42 2.78 -11.37
CA ALA A 20 24.00 1.51 -11.83
C ALA A 20 24.04 0.45 -10.70
N ILE A 21 24.47 0.84 -9.49
CA ILE A 21 24.48 -0.05 -8.33
C ILE A 21 23.05 -0.48 -7.96
N THR A 22 22.10 0.45 -7.98
CA THR A 22 20.70 0.18 -7.65
C THR A 22 20.08 -0.76 -8.68
N THR A 23 20.27 -0.50 -9.97
CA THR A 23 19.79 -1.35 -11.07
C THR A 23 20.36 -2.75 -10.97
N ARG A 24 21.65 -2.91 -10.67
CA ARG A 24 22.26 -4.24 -10.46
C ARG A 24 21.62 -4.98 -9.29
N ARG A 25 21.39 -4.31 -8.14
CA ARG A 25 20.75 -4.93 -6.98
C ARG A 25 19.30 -5.34 -7.24
N LEU A 26 18.57 -4.61 -8.07
CA LEU A 26 17.22 -4.96 -8.49
C LEU A 26 17.23 -6.20 -9.40
N ARG A 27 18.23 -6.31 -10.29
CA ARG A 27 18.37 -7.40 -11.26
C ARG A 27 18.76 -8.75 -10.61
N ASP A 28 19.58 -8.71 -9.58
CA ASP A 28 20.24 -9.92 -9.02
C ASP A 28 19.41 -10.62 -7.93
N ARG A 29 18.14 -10.23 -7.72
CA ARG A 29 17.30 -10.85 -6.71
C ARG A 29 16.77 -12.21 -7.17
N GLN A 30 17.29 -13.29 -6.59
CA GLN A 30 16.69 -14.62 -6.65
C GLN A 30 15.92 -14.94 -5.38
N THR A 31 14.76 -15.59 -5.52
CA THR A 31 14.03 -16.16 -4.38
C THR A 31 14.59 -17.56 -4.06
N PRO A 32 14.35 -18.10 -2.86
CA PRO A 32 14.71 -19.49 -2.55
C PRO A 32 14.11 -20.53 -3.50
N THR A 33 13.03 -20.20 -4.21
CA THR A 33 12.35 -21.03 -5.20
C THR A 33 12.99 -20.99 -6.60
N GLY A 34 14.12 -20.30 -6.78
CA GLY A 34 14.76 -20.18 -8.10
C GLY A 34 14.07 -19.22 -9.06
N ILE A 35 13.17 -18.35 -8.57
CA ILE A 35 12.51 -17.31 -9.35
C ILE A 35 13.28 -16.00 -9.19
N ARG A 36 13.45 -15.27 -10.29
CA ARG A 36 13.91 -13.88 -10.29
C ARG A 36 12.71 -12.95 -10.16
N THR A 37 12.85 -11.93 -9.32
CA THR A 37 11.90 -10.82 -9.25
C THR A 37 12.63 -9.51 -9.53
N ILE A 38 12.13 -8.74 -10.48
CA ILE A 38 12.70 -7.47 -10.93
C ILE A 38 11.65 -6.39 -10.75
N ASP A 39 11.91 -5.42 -9.89
CA ASP A 39 11.06 -4.25 -9.75
C ASP A 39 11.57 -3.15 -10.69
N THR A 40 10.67 -2.52 -11.42
CA THR A 40 11.01 -1.57 -12.47
C THR A 40 9.92 -0.51 -12.64
N TRP A 41 10.28 0.62 -13.18
CA TRP A 41 9.33 1.56 -13.78
C TRP A 41 9.15 1.21 -15.26
N ILE A 42 7.92 1.18 -15.74
CA ILE A 42 7.59 1.02 -17.15
C ILE A 42 6.90 2.29 -17.68
N PRO A 43 7.03 2.62 -18.97
CA PRO A 43 6.30 3.74 -19.54
C PRO A 43 4.79 3.58 -19.36
N GLY A 44 4.15 4.63 -18.86
CA GLY A 44 2.71 4.71 -18.67
C GLY A 44 2.03 5.58 -19.75
N PRO A 45 0.75 5.92 -19.54
CA PRO A 45 0.04 6.89 -20.38
C PRO A 45 0.74 8.25 -20.40
N GLY A 46 0.78 8.90 -21.57
CA GLY A 46 1.49 10.17 -21.74
C GLY A 46 2.96 10.06 -21.33
N ASP A 47 3.40 10.96 -20.44
CA ASP A 47 4.76 10.95 -19.85
C ASP A 47 4.80 10.26 -18.48
N GLY A 48 3.73 9.54 -18.10
CA GLY A 48 3.61 8.87 -16.81
C GLY A 48 4.53 7.65 -16.70
N ALA A 49 4.82 7.25 -15.46
CA ALA A 49 5.55 6.03 -15.12
C ALA A 49 4.68 5.09 -14.28
N LEU A 50 4.60 3.83 -14.67
CA LEU A 50 3.90 2.80 -13.92
C LEU A 50 4.91 1.96 -13.13
N PHE A 51 4.63 1.77 -11.84
CA PHE A 51 5.36 0.79 -11.05
C PHE A 51 5.00 -0.61 -11.52
N ALA A 52 6.01 -1.44 -11.72
CA ALA A 52 5.83 -2.82 -12.15
C ALA A 52 6.82 -3.78 -11.46
N SER A 53 6.43 -5.03 -11.35
CA SER A 53 7.23 -6.12 -10.79
C SER A 53 7.15 -7.32 -11.72
N VAL A 54 8.29 -7.69 -12.32
CA VAL A 54 8.45 -8.83 -13.22
C VAL A 54 8.88 -10.04 -12.40
N HIS A 55 8.19 -11.16 -12.56
CA HIS A 55 8.55 -12.46 -12.01
C HIS A 55 8.84 -13.42 -13.15
N LEU A 56 9.97 -14.12 -13.13
CA LEU A 56 10.37 -15.03 -14.19
C LEU A 56 11.28 -16.15 -13.65
N PRO A 57 11.41 -17.28 -14.36
CA PRO A 57 12.38 -18.33 -14.03
C PRO A 57 13.80 -17.76 -13.93
N SER A 58 14.66 -18.37 -13.11
CA SER A 58 16.03 -17.89 -12.88
C SER A 58 16.90 -17.92 -14.15
N ASP A 59 16.62 -18.86 -15.07
CA ASP A 59 17.28 -18.96 -16.38
C ASP A 59 16.77 -17.97 -17.43
N ALA A 60 15.73 -17.20 -17.08
CA ALA A 60 15.07 -16.24 -17.95
C ALA A 60 14.52 -16.86 -19.28
N ALA A 61 14.30 -18.18 -19.31
CA ALA A 61 13.68 -18.88 -20.43
C ALA A 61 12.18 -19.09 -20.16
N VAL A 62 11.32 -18.44 -20.95
CA VAL A 62 9.88 -18.38 -20.70
C VAL A 62 9.05 -18.91 -21.87
N ARG A 63 7.92 -19.56 -21.58
CA ARG A 63 6.95 -20.10 -22.54
C ARG A 63 6.00 -19.04 -23.09
N GLY A 64 5.93 -17.91 -22.44
CA GLY A 64 5.04 -16.78 -22.73
C GLY A 64 5.00 -15.82 -21.57
N ALA A 65 4.04 -14.89 -21.62
CA ALA A 65 3.88 -13.95 -20.52
C ALA A 65 2.45 -13.82 -20.04
N VAL A 66 2.30 -13.40 -18.77
CA VAL A 66 1.00 -13.11 -18.15
C VAL A 66 1.07 -11.71 -17.51
N VAL A 67 0.21 -10.82 -17.97
CA VAL A 67 0.02 -9.48 -17.36
C VAL A 67 -1.11 -9.59 -16.34
N ILE A 68 -0.83 -9.22 -15.10
CA ILE A 68 -1.78 -9.31 -13.98
C ILE A 68 -2.35 -7.92 -13.71
N CYS A 69 -3.64 -7.74 -14.00
CA CYS A 69 -4.40 -6.52 -13.80
C CYS A 69 -5.02 -6.51 -12.40
N PRO A 70 -4.55 -5.64 -11.47
CA PRO A 70 -5.03 -5.64 -10.09
C PRO A 70 -6.44 -5.04 -9.95
N PRO A 71 -7.11 -5.25 -8.82
CA PRO A 71 -8.32 -4.50 -8.47
C PRO A 71 -7.98 -3.07 -8.07
N LEU A 72 -8.99 -2.27 -7.72
CA LEU A 72 -8.83 -0.85 -7.38
C LEU A 72 -8.85 -0.61 -5.86
N ALA A 73 -8.28 0.51 -5.43
CA ALA A 73 -8.37 1.07 -4.08
C ALA A 73 -8.04 0.06 -2.95
N LYS A 74 -8.92 -0.14 -1.97
CA LYS A 74 -8.66 -1.05 -0.84
C LYS A 74 -8.55 -2.52 -1.28
N GLU A 75 -9.29 -2.93 -2.30
CA GLU A 75 -9.18 -4.29 -2.85
C GLU A 75 -7.76 -4.57 -3.37
N HIS A 76 -7.10 -3.57 -4.01
CA HIS A 76 -5.70 -3.67 -4.45
C HIS A 76 -4.75 -3.90 -3.27
N ILE A 77 -4.88 -3.10 -2.20
CA ILE A 77 -4.05 -3.25 -0.99
C ILE A 77 -4.23 -4.64 -0.38
N SER A 78 -5.46 -5.10 -0.29
CA SER A 78 -5.80 -6.40 0.31
C SER A 78 -5.31 -7.58 -0.52
N ALA A 79 -5.48 -7.52 -1.84
CA ALA A 79 -5.11 -8.58 -2.77
C ALA A 79 -3.61 -8.63 -3.11
N TYR A 80 -2.83 -7.62 -2.75
CA TYR A 80 -1.43 -7.45 -3.19
C TYR A 80 -0.58 -8.70 -2.98
N ARG A 81 -0.69 -9.33 -1.79
CA ARG A 81 0.04 -10.56 -1.44
C ARG A 81 -0.39 -11.74 -2.33
N GLY A 82 -1.70 -11.92 -2.56
CA GLY A 82 -2.22 -13.00 -3.39
C GLY A 82 -1.84 -12.82 -4.87
N LEU A 83 -1.87 -11.59 -5.40
CA LEU A 83 -1.42 -11.31 -6.76
C LEU A 83 0.09 -11.55 -6.92
N ARG A 84 0.88 -11.25 -5.88
CA ARG A 84 2.30 -11.61 -5.86
C ARG A 84 2.51 -13.13 -5.84
N GLN A 85 1.68 -13.87 -5.08
CA GLN A 85 1.69 -15.33 -5.08
C GLN A 85 1.35 -15.89 -6.48
N LEU A 86 0.30 -15.36 -7.13
CA LEU A 86 -0.06 -15.74 -8.50
C LEU A 86 1.11 -15.51 -9.47
N ALA A 87 1.79 -14.37 -9.39
CA ALA A 87 2.94 -14.09 -10.24
C ALA A 87 4.11 -15.06 -10.02
N GLN A 88 4.34 -15.48 -8.77
CA GLN A 88 5.37 -16.48 -8.44
C GLN A 88 5.00 -17.86 -8.99
N GLU A 89 3.77 -18.32 -8.78
CA GLU A 89 3.26 -19.58 -9.33
C GLU A 89 3.35 -19.62 -10.87
N LEU A 90 3.00 -18.51 -11.55
CA LEU A 90 3.13 -18.42 -13.00
C LEU A 90 4.61 -18.49 -13.44
N ALA A 91 5.52 -17.86 -12.70
CA ALA A 91 6.94 -17.95 -12.99
C ALA A 91 7.49 -19.36 -12.76
N GLU A 92 7.00 -20.09 -11.75
CA GLU A 92 7.32 -21.52 -11.55
C GLU A 92 6.82 -22.38 -12.70
N HIS A 93 5.70 -22.01 -13.33
CA HIS A 93 5.19 -22.63 -14.55
C HIS A 93 5.92 -22.20 -15.84
N GLY A 94 6.98 -21.40 -15.74
CA GLY A 94 7.80 -20.99 -16.87
C GLY A 94 7.31 -19.73 -17.59
N PHE A 95 6.56 -18.86 -16.95
CA PHE A 95 6.10 -17.60 -17.54
C PHE A 95 6.88 -16.38 -17.05
N LEU A 96 6.91 -15.33 -17.88
CA LEU A 96 7.13 -13.98 -17.38
C LEU A 96 5.79 -13.47 -16.85
N ALA A 97 5.66 -13.28 -15.55
CA ALA A 97 4.48 -12.68 -14.94
C ALA A 97 4.77 -11.22 -14.56
N LEU A 98 3.98 -10.29 -15.09
CA LEU A 98 4.07 -8.87 -14.82
C LEU A 98 2.92 -8.42 -13.94
N ARG A 99 3.23 -7.91 -12.75
CA ARG A 99 2.31 -7.11 -11.93
C ARG A 99 2.64 -5.63 -12.13
N PHE A 100 1.62 -4.79 -12.12
CA PHE A 100 1.81 -3.34 -12.23
C PHE A 100 0.73 -2.61 -11.44
N ASP A 101 0.95 -1.32 -11.18
CA ASP A 101 -0.04 -0.41 -10.64
C ASP A 101 -0.54 0.49 -11.76
N TYR A 102 -1.87 0.72 -11.83
CA TYR A 102 -2.44 1.68 -12.78
C TYR A 102 -1.98 3.09 -12.47
N GLU A 103 -2.02 3.98 -13.45
CA GLU A 103 -1.81 5.40 -13.21
C GLU A 103 -2.78 5.95 -12.15
N GLY A 104 -2.26 6.76 -11.22
CA GLY A 104 -3.02 7.27 -10.07
C GLY A 104 -3.29 6.25 -8.96
N GLN A 105 -2.89 4.98 -9.12
CA GLN A 105 -3.02 3.93 -8.12
C GLN A 105 -1.65 3.42 -7.65
N GLY A 106 -1.62 2.77 -6.48
CA GLY A 106 -0.39 2.18 -5.95
C GLY A 106 0.76 3.19 -5.89
N ASP A 107 1.92 2.79 -6.42
CA ASP A 107 3.12 3.63 -6.52
C ASP A 107 3.24 4.39 -7.85
N SER A 108 2.41 4.08 -8.85
CA SER A 108 2.47 4.72 -10.18
C SER A 108 2.28 6.23 -10.13
N SER A 109 2.74 6.93 -11.16
CA SER A 109 2.50 8.38 -11.34
C SER A 109 1.01 8.71 -11.41
N GLY A 110 0.68 9.98 -11.46
CA GLY A 110 -0.71 10.44 -11.55
C GLY A 110 -1.41 10.56 -10.19
N ARG A 111 -2.68 10.99 -10.24
CA ARG A 111 -3.53 11.33 -9.10
C ARG A 111 -4.74 10.41 -9.02
N GLN A 112 -5.26 10.16 -7.81
CA GLN A 112 -6.46 9.35 -7.62
C GLN A 112 -7.74 10.04 -8.13
N ASP A 113 -7.77 11.37 -8.06
CA ASP A 113 -8.88 12.23 -8.44
C ASP A 113 -8.80 12.72 -9.90
N ASP A 114 -8.09 11.98 -10.75
CA ASP A 114 -7.99 12.31 -12.18
C ASP A 114 -9.36 12.09 -12.86
N PRO A 115 -9.92 13.11 -13.56
CA PRO A 115 -11.14 12.94 -14.34
C PRO A 115 -11.03 11.88 -15.44
N LEU A 116 -9.84 11.64 -16.01
CA LEU A 116 -9.55 10.66 -17.05
C LEU A 116 -9.07 9.30 -16.52
N ALA A 117 -9.24 9.04 -15.22
CA ALA A 117 -8.66 7.87 -14.55
C ALA A 117 -8.99 6.55 -15.26
N VAL A 118 -10.24 6.34 -15.72
CA VAL A 118 -10.62 5.09 -16.41
C VAL A 118 -9.88 4.93 -17.74
N THR A 119 -9.77 5.98 -18.53
CA THR A 119 -8.98 6.00 -19.77
C THR A 119 -7.52 5.69 -19.49
N HIS A 120 -6.94 6.29 -18.44
CA HIS A 120 -5.56 6.04 -18.05
C HIS A 120 -5.35 4.63 -17.50
N TRP A 121 -6.32 4.04 -16.79
CA TRP A 121 -6.24 2.63 -16.35
C TRP A 121 -6.26 1.68 -17.54
N GLN A 122 -7.13 1.91 -18.53
CA GLN A 122 -7.16 1.15 -19.77
C GLN A 122 -5.84 1.27 -20.55
N ALA A 123 -5.33 2.49 -20.69
CA ALA A 123 -4.02 2.74 -21.31
C ALA A 123 -2.87 2.10 -20.52
N SER A 124 -2.96 2.01 -19.19
CA SER A 124 -1.98 1.31 -18.34
C SER A 124 -1.96 -0.19 -18.62
N VAL A 125 -3.12 -0.83 -18.87
CA VAL A 125 -3.17 -2.24 -19.30
C VAL A 125 -2.45 -2.42 -20.64
N THR A 126 -2.73 -1.55 -21.60
CA THR A 126 -2.08 -1.58 -22.92
C THR A 126 -0.56 -1.37 -22.81
N ALA A 127 -0.13 -0.44 -21.96
CA ALA A 127 1.30 -0.18 -21.70
C ALA A 127 2.00 -1.40 -21.07
N ALA A 128 1.35 -2.08 -20.13
CA ALA A 128 1.88 -3.29 -19.49
C ALA A 128 2.04 -4.45 -20.50
N VAL A 129 1.05 -4.68 -21.37
CA VAL A 129 1.13 -5.67 -22.45
C VAL A 129 2.22 -5.31 -23.46
N SER A 130 2.31 -4.03 -23.81
CA SER A 130 3.34 -3.54 -24.74
C SER A 130 4.76 -3.70 -24.15
N TYR A 131 4.94 -3.47 -22.85
CA TYR A 131 6.23 -3.68 -22.17
C TYR A 131 6.66 -5.15 -22.29
N VAL A 132 5.76 -6.08 -22.01
CA VAL A 132 6.04 -7.53 -22.13
C VAL A 132 6.40 -7.90 -23.57
N ARG A 133 5.65 -7.41 -24.55
CA ARG A 133 5.94 -7.71 -25.97
C ARG A 133 7.29 -7.18 -26.44
N ARG A 134 7.75 -6.05 -25.91
CA ARG A 134 9.10 -5.55 -26.22
C ARG A 134 10.23 -6.47 -25.78
N THR A 135 9.98 -7.42 -24.88
CA THR A 135 10.97 -8.47 -24.54
C THR A 135 11.11 -9.55 -25.61
N GLY A 136 10.33 -9.50 -26.69
CA GLY A 136 10.31 -10.50 -27.77
C GLY A 136 9.26 -11.60 -27.55
N ILE A 137 8.41 -11.52 -26.52
CA ILE A 137 7.36 -12.48 -26.26
C ILE A 137 6.12 -12.13 -27.09
N GLU A 138 5.70 -13.04 -27.97
CA GLU A 138 4.49 -12.89 -28.78
C GLU A 138 3.24 -13.46 -28.05
N SER A 139 3.40 -14.61 -27.37
CA SER A 139 2.31 -15.29 -26.67
C SER A 139 2.05 -14.66 -25.31
N VAL A 140 0.96 -13.89 -25.20
CA VAL A 140 0.60 -13.15 -23.99
C VAL A 140 -0.78 -13.57 -23.49
N ALA A 141 -0.92 -13.74 -22.16
CA ALA A 141 -2.19 -13.81 -21.47
C ALA A 141 -2.38 -12.60 -20.54
N VAL A 142 -3.64 -12.29 -20.23
CA VAL A 142 -4.00 -11.27 -19.25
C VAL A 142 -4.85 -11.90 -18.16
N ALA A 143 -4.53 -11.64 -16.89
CA ALA A 143 -5.29 -12.11 -15.75
C ALA A 143 -5.77 -10.90 -14.92
N GLY A 144 -7.07 -10.66 -14.88
CA GLY A 144 -7.66 -9.55 -14.13
C GLY A 144 -8.43 -10.02 -12.91
N LEU A 145 -8.26 -9.34 -11.78
CA LEU A 145 -9.01 -9.56 -10.54
C LEU A 145 -10.01 -8.41 -10.32
N ARG A 146 -11.28 -8.73 -10.03
CA ARG A 146 -12.34 -7.75 -9.73
C ARG A 146 -12.46 -6.70 -10.85
N ALA A 147 -12.29 -5.42 -10.52
CA ALA A 147 -12.29 -4.33 -11.50
C ALA A 147 -11.17 -4.48 -12.55
N GLY A 148 -10.04 -5.12 -12.20
CA GLY A 148 -8.98 -5.43 -13.16
C GLY A 148 -9.41 -6.35 -14.29
N ALA A 149 -10.35 -7.28 -14.04
CA ALA A 149 -10.95 -8.10 -15.09
C ALA A 149 -11.85 -7.27 -16.03
N LEU A 150 -12.64 -6.37 -15.47
CA LEU A 150 -13.50 -5.46 -16.26
C LEU A 150 -12.65 -4.52 -17.14
N LEU A 151 -11.60 -3.91 -16.56
CA LEU A 151 -10.69 -3.02 -17.29
C LEU A 151 -9.95 -3.77 -18.40
N ALA A 152 -9.38 -4.95 -18.12
CA ALA A 152 -8.68 -5.75 -19.11
C ALA A 152 -9.61 -6.15 -20.27
N ALA A 153 -10.83 -6.60 -19.97
CA ALA A 153 -11.80 -6.95 -20.98
C ALA A 153 -12.27 -5.76 -21.84
N SER A 154 -12.41 -4.57 -21.21
CA SER A 154 -12.80 -3.34 -21.92
C SER A 154 -11.71 -2.79 -22.86
N THR A 155 -10.47 -3.32 -22.75
CA THR A 155 -9.32 -2.92 -23.60
C THR A 155 -8.91 -3.99 -24.60
N VAL A 156 -9.62 -5.12 -24.67
CA VAL A 156 -9.19 -6.28 -25.45
C VAL A 156 -8.86 -5.96 -26.91
N ASP A 157 -9.61 -5.08 -27.54
CA ASP A 157 -9.39 -4.66 -28.93
C ASP A 157 -8.06 -3.91 -29.15
N THR A 158 -7.51 -3.30 -28.10
CA THR A 158 -6.24 -2.56 -28.16
C THR A 158 -5.03 -3.42 -27.76
N LEU A 159 -5.28 -4.61 -27.17
CA LEU A 159 -4.20 -5.47 -26.66
C LEU A 159 -3.56 -6.33 -27.75
N GLY A 160 -4.14 -6.37 -28.96
CA GLY A 160 -3.74 -7.30 -30.02
C GLY A 160 -4.05 -8.76 -29.63
N ASP A 161 -3.48 -9.73 -30.34
CA ASP A 161 -3.77 -11.14 -30.10
C ASP A 161 -3.34 -11.57 -28.70
N LEU A 162 -4.30 -12.12 -27.96
CA LEU A 162 -4.09 -12.74 -26.66
C LEU A 162 -4.26 -14.25 -26.73
N ARG A 163 -3.36 -14.98 -26.14
CA ARG A 163 -3.47 -16.45 -26.01
C ARG A 163 -4.56 -16.86 -25.05
N ALA A 164 -4.66 -16.13 -23.91
CA ALA A 164 -5.66 -16.42 -22.91
C ALA A 164 -6.04 -15.16 -22.10
N MET A 165 -7.24 -15.17 -21.52
CA MET A 165 -7.71 -14.17 -20.57
C MET A 165 -8.33 -14.84 -19.35
N VAL A 166 -7.94 -14.41 -18.16
CA VAL A 166 -8.51 -14.87 -16.88
C VAL A 166 -9.34 -13.73 -16.27
N LEU A 167 -10.61 -14.00 -16.05
CA LEU A 167 -11.56 -13.14 -15.37
C LEU A 167 -11.76 -13.69 -13.95
N TRP A 168 -10.95 -13.21 -12.99
CA TRP A 168 -10.97 -13.70 -11.62
C TRP A 168 -11.89 -12.84 -10.74
N ASP A 169 -12.95 -13.46 -10.21
CA ASP A 169 -14.00 -12.79 -9.42
C ASP A 169 -14.45 -11.47 -10.05
N PRO A 170 -14.83 -11.47 -11.35
CA PRO A 170 -14.90 -10.25 -12.14
C PRO A 170 -16.04 -9.34 -11.71
N VAL A 171 -15.80 -8.04 -11.77
CA VAL A 171 -16.85 -7.04 -11.76
C VAL A 171 -17.58 -7.10 -13.10
N ILE A 172 -18.86 -7.48 -13.08
CA ILE A 172 -19.65 -7.61 -14.32
C ILE A 172 -20.21 -6.24 -14.77
N SER A 173 -20.56 -5.37 -13.83
CA SER A 173 -21.13 -4.05 -14.12
C SER A 173 -20.46 -2.97 -13.30
N GLY A 174 -19.82 -2.02 -13.95
CA GLY A 174 -19.18 -0.88 -13.30
C GLY A 174 -20.16 -0.08 -12.45
N ARG A 175 -21.41 0.11 -12.92
CA ARG A 175 -22.47 0.78 -12.15
C ARG A 175 -22.80 0.04 -10.84
N ALA A 176 -22.87 -1.29 -10.86
CA ALA A 176 -23.11 -2.08 -9.66
C ALA A 176 -21.92 -2.00 -8.71
N TYR A 177 -20.71 -2.03 -9.24
CA TYR A 177 -19.47 -1.91 -8.47
C TYR A 177 -19.34 -0.55 -7.77
N ILE A 178 -19.62 0.56 -8.46
CA ILE A 178 -19.64 1.88 -7.83
C ILE A 178 -20.63 1.93 -6.66
N ARG A 179 -21.83 1.36 -6.84
CA ARG A 179 -22.81 1.28 -5.73
C ARG A 179 -22.30 0.44 -4.56
N GLU A 180 -21.65 -0.69 -4.84
CA GLU A 180 -21.03 -1.54 -3.83
C GLU A 180 -19.98 -0.74 -3.03
N LEU A 181 -19.02 -0.10 -3.71
CA LEU A 181 -17.95 0.67 -3.09
C LEU A 181 -18.45 1.86 -2.27
N THR A 182 -19.43 2.60 -2.80
CA THR A 182 -20.00 3.77 -2.10
C THR A 182 -20.86 3.36 -0.91
N SER A 183 -21.60 2.24 -1.01
CA SER A 183 -22.36 1.69 0.12
C SER A 183 -21.44 1.21 1.22
N LEU A 184 -20.37 0.50 0.86
CA LEU A 184 -19.34 0.05 1.81
C LEU A 184 -18.67 1.25 2.50
N TYR A 185 -18.37 2.33 1.74
CA TYR A 185 -17.80 3.55 2.31
C TYR A 185 -18.73 4.17 3.36
N ARG A 186 -20.02 4.34 3.04
CA ARG A 186 -21.02 4.92 3.96
C ARG A 186 -21.21 4.11 5.25
N VAL A 187 -21.05 2.78 5.18
CA VAL A 187 -21.12 1.92 6.37
C VAL A 187 -19.83 1.99 7.19
N SER A 188 -18.69 2.26 6.55
CA SER A 188 -17.37 2.26 7.20
C SER A 188 -16.95 3.62 7.73
N VAL A 189 -17.58 4.71 7.26
CA VAL A 189 -17.18 6.09 7.56
C VAL A 189 -18.43 6.93 7.86
N ASP A 190 -18.51 7.43 9.09
CA ASP A 190 -19.57 8.34 9.51
C ASP A 190 -19.24 9.78 9.13
N ASP A 191 -20.25 10.56 8.74
CA ASP A 191 -20.22 12.03 8.58
C ASP A 191 -19.09 12.62 7.70
N ASP A 192 -18.67 11.91 6.63
CA ASP A 192 -17.77 12.53 5.65
C ASP A 192 -18.57 13.55 4.80
N PRO A 193 -18.16 14.83 4.77
CA PRO A 193 -18.85 15.84 3.98
C PRO A 193 -18.93 15.42 2.51
N HIS A 194 -20.09 15.63 1.90
CA HIS A 194 -20.27 15.40 0.47
C HIS A 194 -19.39 16.39 -0.32
N HIS A 195 -18.68 15.87 -1.32
CA HIS A 195 -17.85 16.65 -2.24
C HIS A 195 -18.40 16.48 -3.65
N ASP A 196 -18.78 17.57 -4.29
CA ASP A 196 -19.44 17.54 -5.61
C ASP A 196 -18.50 17.08 -6.74
N ASP A 197 -17.18 17.25 -6.56
CA ASP A 197 -16.15 16.95 -7.56
C ASP A 197 -15.67 15.51 -7.56
N CYS A 198 -15.81 14.80 -6.44
CA CYS A 198 -15.26 13.47 -6.25
C CYS A 198 -16.14 12.58 -5.37
N THR A 199 -16.07 11.29 -5.63
CA THR A 199 -16.72 10.24 -4.83
C THR A 199 -15.68 9.51 -3.98
N SER A 200 -15.87 9.54 -2.65
CA SER A 200 -15.05 8.76 -1.72
C SER A 200 -15.45 7.29 -1.75
N ILE A 201 -14.46 6.41 -1.79
CA ILE A 201 -14.60 4.97 -1.68
C ILE A 201 -13.63 4.44 -0.62
N VAL A 202 -13.85 3.24 -0.12
CA VAL A 202 -12.93 2.65 0.86
C VAL A 202 -11.54 2.50 0.25
N GLY A 203 -10.58 3.23 0.82
CA GLY A 203 -9.19 3.22 0.37
C GLY A 203 -8.90 4.01 -0.92
N GLY A 204 -9.80 4.90 -1.35
CA GLY A 204 -9.58 5.67 -2.56
C GLY A 204 -10.51 6.87 -2.76
N LEU A 205 -10.33 7.52 -3.90
CA LEU A 205 -11.08 8.67 -4.35
C LEU A 205 -11.28 8.55 -5.87
N LEU A 206 -12.47 8.89 -6.38
CA LEU A 206 -12.78 8.88 -7.79
C LEU A 206 -13.38 10.23 -8.19
N ALA A 207 -12.84 10.85 -9.24
CA ALA A 207 -13.48 12.02 -9.85
C ALA A 207 -14.87 11.66 -10.40
N SER A 208 -15.80 12.60 -10.42
CA SER A 208 -17.17 12.38 -10.91
C SER A 208 -17.20 11.88 -12.36
N ALA A 209 -16.28 12.35 -13.22
CA ALA A 209 -16.12 11.84 -14.57
C ALA A 209 -15.71 10.36 -14.59
N ALA A 210 -14.70 9.99 -13.78
CA ALA A 210 -14.25 8.60 -13.65
C ALA A 210 -15.35 7.66 -13.12
N VAL A 211 -16.20 8.14 -12.21
CA VAL A 211 -17.40 7.40 -11.75
C VAL A 211 -18.37 7.12 -12.91
N ASN A 212 -18.62 8.12 -13.77
CA ASN A 212 -19.48 7.97 -14.92
C ASN A 212 -18.90 6.99 -15.95
N ASP A 213 -17.61 7.13 -16.28
CA ASP A 213 -16.92 6.27 -17.24
C ASP A 213 -16.87 4.81 -16.74
N LEU A 214 -16.47 4.59 -15.49
CA LEU A 214 -16.45 3.25 -14.91
C LEU A 214 -17.87 2.64 -14.84
N SER A 215 -18.89 3.46 -14.54
CA SER A 215 -20.29 3.02 -14.52
C SER A 215 -20.81 2.61 -15.90
N GLY A 216 -20.20 3.11 -16.97
CA GLY A 216 -20.51 2.74 -18.36
C GLY A 216 -19.96 1.37 -18.76
N LEU A 217 -18.97 0.82 -18.07
CA LEU A 217 -18.37 -0.47 -18.41
C LEU A 217 -19.28 -1.64 -17.99
N ASP A 218 -19.47 -2.61 -18.91
CA ASP A 218 -20.29 -3.81 -18.69
C ASP A 218 -19.62 -5.05 -19.30
N LEU A 219 -19.15 -5.95 -18.46
CA LEU A 219 -18.49 -7.18 -18.89
C LEU A 219 -19.44 -8.19 -19.56
N SER A 220 -20.76 -8.05 -19.37
CA SER A 220 -21.74 -8.90 -20.06
C SER A 220 -21.79 -8.68 -21.58
N THR A 221 -21.14 -7.62 -22.08
CA THR A 221 -20.99 -7.33 -23.51
C THR A 221 -19.66 -7.82 -24.08
N PHE A 222 -18.77 -8.37 -23.25
CA PHE A 222 -17.44 -8.84 -23.63
C PHE A 222 -17.50 -9.96 -24.68
N ASP A 223 -16.82 -9.75 -25.79
CA ASP A 223 -16.80 -10.65 -26.95
C ASP A 223 -15.36 -10.75 -27.47
N PRO A 224 -14.54 -11.67 -26.89
CA PRO A 224 -13.15 -11.80 -27.27
C PRO A 224 -12.97 -12.43 -28.65
N SER A 225 -11.79 -12.28 -29.25
CA SER A 225 -11.41 -13.03 -30.45
C SER A 225 -11.62 -14.54 -30.21
N SER A 226 -12.08 -15.26 -31.22
CA SER A 226 -12.28 -16.71 -31.17
C SER A 226 -10.99 -17.51 -30.88
N SER A 227 -9.83 -16.90 -31.10
CA SER A 227 -8.51 -17.47 -30.75
C SER A 227 -8.15 -17.35 -29.28
N THR A 228 -8.74 -16.40 -28.55
CA THR A 228 -8.47 -16.13 -27.13
C THR A 228 -9.22 -17.13 -26.24
N LYS A 229 -8.50 -17.92 -25.46
CA LYS A 229 -9.11 -18.80 -24.45
C LYS A 229 -9.47 -18.01 -23.21
N VAL A 230 -10.69 -18.18 -22.70
CA VAL A 230 -11.17 -17.41 -21.54
C VAL A 230 -11.47 -18.34 -20.37
N LEU A 231 -10.96 -17.98 -19.18
CA LEU A 231 -11.33 -18.59 -17.91
C LEU A 231 -12.14 -17.57 -17.09
N ALA A 232 -13.31 -17.96 -16.63
CA ALA A 232 -14.10 -17.22 -15.64
C ALA A 232 -14.04 -17.95 -14.29
N ALA A 233 -13.28 -17.39 -13.36
CA ALA A 233 -13.19 -17.85 -11.99
C ALA A 233 -14.17 -17.04 -11.13
N ILE A 234 -15.34 -17.58 -10.86
CA ILE A 234 -16.49 -16.85 -10.28
C ILE A 234 -16.92 -17.40 -8.92
N ARG A 235 -17.53 -16.57 -8.10
CA ARG A 235 -18.15 -17.01 -6.86
C ARG A 235 -19.40 -17.82 -7.13
N PRO A 236 -19.62 -18.95 -6.41
CA PRO A 236 -20.81 -19.79 -6.61
C PRO A 236 -22.14 -19.00 -6.52
N GLU A 237 -22.23 -18.06 -5.59
CA GLU A 237 -23.45 -17.26 -5.35
C GLU A 237 -23.84 -16.33 -6.50
N PHE A 238 -22.94 -16.06 -7.45
CA PHE A 238 -23.19 -15.23 -8.62
C PHE A 238 -23.34 -16.01 -9.92
N ALA A 239 -23.15 -17.33 -9.88
CA ALA A 239 -23.07 -18.20 -11.07
C ALA A 239 -24.30 -18.12 -11.98
N ASP A 240 -25.48 -18.00 -11.37
CA ASP A 240 -26.77 -18.01 -12.09
C ASP A 240 -27.32 -16.60 -12.34
N SER A 241 -26.54 -15.56 -12.05
CA SER A 241 -26.97 -14.20 -12.33
C SER A 241 -27.05 -13.99 -13.86
N PRO A 242 -28.14 -13.35 -14.38
CA PRO A 242 -28.35 -13.23 -15.83
C PRO A 242 -27.21 -12.53 -16.58
N ARG A 243 -26.47 -11.65 -15.91
CA ARG A 243 -25.32 -10.96 -16.52
C ARG A 243 -24.08 -11.86 -16.57
N VAL A 244 -23.85 -12.69 -15.54
CA VAL A 244 -22.77 -13.67 -15.53
C VAL A 244 -23.01 -14.73 -16.60
N VAL A 245 -24.24 -15.27 -16.68
CA VAL A 245 -24.61 -16.24 -17.72
C VAL A 245 -24.36 -15.66 -19.12
N ARG A 246 -24.82 -14.45 -19.39
CA ARG A 246 -24.58 -13.77 -20.67
C ARG A 246 -23.09 -13.58 -20.97
N MET A 247 -22.31 -13.17 -19.99
CA MET A 247 -20.86 -13.03 -20.15
C MET A 247 -20.21 -14.37 -20.50
N LEU A 248 -20.58 -15.47 -19.83
CA LEU A 248 -20.06 -16.81 -20.10
C LEU A 248 -20.44 -17.29 -21.52
N GLU A 249 -21.69 -17.08 -21.93
CA GLU A 249 -22.17 -17.47 -23.26
C GLU A 249 -21.44 -16.71 -24.37
N ARG A 250 -21.29 -15.38 -24.23
CA ARG A 250 -20.63 -14.56 -25.24
C ARG A 250 -19.14 -14.83 -25.35
N SER A 251 -18.47 -14.94 -24.21
CA SER A 251 -17.02 -15.15 -24.18
C SER A 251 -16.59 -16.59 -24.45
N GLY A 252 -17.49 -17.55 -24.44
CA GLY A 252 -17.15 -18.98 -24.51
C GLY A 252 -16.25 -19.43 -23.34
N ALA A 253 -16.34 -18.75 -22.20
CA ALA A 253 -15.43 -18.96 -21.08
C ALA A 253 -15.61 -20.33 -20.43
N GLU A 254 -14.47 -21.00 -20.16
CA GLU A 254 -14.41 -22.10 -19.19
C GLU A 254 -14.67 -21.55 -17.79
N ARG A 255 -15.50 -22.21 -16.99
CA ARG A 255 -15.88 -21.75 -15.65
C ARG A 255 -15.23 -22.58 -14.56
N ILE A 256 -14.68 -21.90 -13.56
CA ILE A 256 -14.33 -22.49 -12.27
C ILE A 256 -14.96 -21.70 -11.13
N PHE A 257 -15.24 -22.36 -10.01
CA PHE A 257 -15.71 -21.70 -8.80
C PHE A 257 -14.55 -21.36 -7.88
N VAL A 258 -14.59 -20.14 -7.32
CA VAL A 258 -13.62 -19.65 -6.34
C VAL A 258 -14.30 -19.36 -5.01
N GLU A 259 -13.61 -19.61 -3.92
CA GLU A 259 -14.16 -19.54 -2.58
C GLU A 259 -13.47 -18.44 -1.74
N ARG A 260 -14.15 -18.01 -0.69
CA ARG A 260 -13.57 -17.06 0.30
C ARG A 260 -13.05 -15.75 -0.29
N GLN A 261 -13.55 -15.31 -1.46
CA GLN A 261 -13.09 -14.11 -2.14
C GLN A 261 -13.30 -12.84 -1.30
N ASN A 262 -14.39 -12.76 -0.52
CA ASN A 262 -14.62 -11.66 0.41
C ASN A 262 -13.49 -11.50 1.43
N GLN A 263 -12.93 -12.62 1.93
CA GLN A 263 -11.80 -12.59 2.86
C GLN A 263 -10.48 -12.20 2.19
N PHE A 264 -10.40 -12.38 0.87
CA PHE A 264 -9.23 -12.03 0.06
C PHE A 264 -9.22 -10.55 -0.33
N VAL A 265 -10.32 -10.01 -0.86
CA VAL A 265 -10.37 -8.64 -1.38
C VAL A 265 -10.85 -7.61 -0.36
N SER A 266 -11.60 -8.02 0.64
CA SER A 266 -12.13 -7.16 1.71
C SER A 266 -12.00 -7.84 3.08
N PRO A 267 -10.78 -8.10 3.54
CA PRO A 267 -10.57 -8.77 4.82
C PRO A 267 -11.01 -7.89 5.99
N SER A 268 -11.51 -8.52 7.05
CA SER A 268 -11.58 -7.88 8.36
C SER A 268 -10.17 -7.45 8.81
N SER A 269 -10.05 -6.32 9.47
CA SER A 269 -8.84 -5.48 9.64
C SER A 269 -7.52 -6.16 10.07
N PHE A 270 -7.52 -7.42 10.48
CA PHE A 270 -6.30 -8.06 11.03
C PHE A 270 -5.91 -9.38 10.37
N VAL A 271 -6.71 -9.90 9.44
CA VAL A 271 -6.47 -11.18 8.77
C VAL A 271 -6.46 -10.96 7.27
N LEU A 272 -5.39 -11.41 6.61
CA LEU A 272 -5.37 -11.52 5.16
C LEU A 272 -5.47 -13.00 4.80
N SER A 273 -6.41 -13.34 3.93
CA SER A 273 -6.50 -14.67 3.35
C SER A 273 -5.84 -14.66 1.96
N VAL A 274 -4.96 -15.62 1.71
CA VAL A 274 -4.40 -15.85 0.38
C VAL A 274 -5.07 -17.10 -0.18
N PRO A 275 -5.84 -17.00 -1.28
CA PRO A 275 -6.57 -18.13 -1.86
C PRO A 275 -5.62 -19.03 -2.67
N THR A 276 -4.69 -19.69 -2.00
CA THR A 276 -3.59 -20.48 -2.62
C THR A 276 -4.14 -21.54 -3.57
N HIS A 277 -5.22 -22.23 -3.19
CA HIS A 277 -5.83 -23.26 -4.04
C HIS A 277 -6.39 -22.67 -5.35
N ASP A 278 -7.07 -21.52 -5.29
CA ASP A 278 -7.59 -20.87 -6.50
C ASP A 278 -6.45 -20.35 -7.38
N ILE A 279 -5.39 -19.81 -6.77
CA ILE A 279 -4.18 -19.36 -7.47
C ILE A 279 -3.56 -20.52 -8.24
N GLN A 280 -3.40 -21.71 -7.64
CA GLN A 280 -2.87 -22.91 -8.29
C GLN A 280 -3.76 -23.39 -9.43
N ARG A 281 -5.08 -23.34 -9.29
CA ARG A 281 -6.02 -23.71 -10.36
C ARG A 281 -5.94 -22.75 -11.54
N ILE A 282 -5.86 -21.45 -11.28
CA ILE A 282 -5.73 -20.40 -12.30
C ILE A 282 -4.39 -20.55 -13.03
N SER A 283 -3.26 -20.66 -12.32
CA SER A 283 -1.94 -20.79 -12.92
C SER A 283 -1.81 -22.08 -13.75
N SER A 284 -2.34 -23.20 -13.25
CA SER A 284 -2.39 -24.45 -13.98
C SER A 284 -3.26 -24.37 -15.24
N TRP A 285 -4.41 -23.68 -15.18
CA TRP A 285 -5.24 -23.47 -16.36
C TRP A 285 -4.51 -22.64 -17.41
N VAL A 286 -3.89 -21.52 -17.02
CA VAL A 286 -3.09 -20.70 -17.93
C VAL A 286 -1.98 -21.55 -18.56
N SER A 287 -1.26 -22.34 -17.78
CA SER A 287 -0.17 -23.19 -18.27
C SER A 287 -0.59 -24.12 -19.39
N ARG A 288 -1.80 -24.67 -19.33
CA ARG A 288 -2.34 -25.56 -20.38
C ARG A 288 -2.66 -24.86 -21.71
N GLN A 289 -2.76 -23.52 -21.71
CA GLN A 289 -3.06 -22.78 -22.94
C GLN A 289 -1.81 -22.53 -23.80
N PHE A 290 -0.61 -22.75 -23.28
CA PHE A 290 0.66 -22.46 -23.95
C PHE A 290 1.44 -23.74 -24.29
N GLY A 291 2.23 -23.69 -25.37
CA GLY A 291 3.20 -24.71 -25.71
C GLY A 291 4.38 -24.77 -24.72
N GLU A 292 5.28 -25.75 -24.96
CA GLU A 292 6.48 -25.91 -24.10
C GLU A 292 7.71 -25.17 -24.63
N ASP A 293 7.64 -24.59 -25.82
CA ASP A 293 8.75 -23.80 -26.41
C ASP A 293 9.06 -22.59 -25.57
N LYS A 294 10.35 -22.35 -25.32
CA LYS A 294 10.82 -21.27 -24.47
C LYS A 294 11.64 -20.26 -25.26
N THR A 295 11.45 -19.00 -24.92
CA THR A 295 12.22 -17.87 -25.42
C THR A 295 13.01 -17.24 -24.29
N SER A 296 14.29 -16.96 -24.51
CA SER A 296 15.10 -16.22 -23.53
C SER A 296 14.75 -14.74 -23.58
N VAL A 297 14.55 -14.14 -22.39
CA VAL A 297 14.14 -12.74 -22.25
C VAL A 297 15.08 -11.96 -21.34
N ASP A 298 15.27 -10.69 -21.64
CA ASP A 298 15.99 -9.71 -20.79
C ASP A 298 15.12 -8.46 -20.64
N PRO A 299 14.24 -8.42 -19.61
CA PRO A 299 13.38 -7.27 -19.39
C PRO A 299 14.17 -5.99 -19.12
N GLU A 300 13.76 -4.89 -19.74
CA GLU A 300 14.32 -3.58 -19.47
C GLU A 300 14.06 -3.18 -18.01
N ILE A 301 15.09 -2.65 -17.34
CA ILE A 301 15.01 -2.23 -15.94
C ILE A 301 15.26 -0.73 -15.84
N THR A 302 14.25 -0.01 -15.38
CA THR A 302 14.32 1.41 -15.05
C THR A 302 14.12 1.58 -13.55
N SER A 303 15.19 1.93 -12.83
CA SER A 303 15.16 2.02 -11.37
C SER A 303 14.70 3.38 -10.85
N ALA A 304 14.62 4.41 -11.68
CA ALA A 304 14.19 5.75 -11.30
C ALA A 304 13.21 6.32 -12.33
N ALA A 305 12.19 7.02 -11.86
CA ALA A 305 11.21 7.68 -12.73
C ALA A 305 10.82 9.05 -12.21
N HIS A 306 10.49 9.95 -13.13
CA HIS A 306 9.73 11.16 -12.86
C HIS A 306 8.27 10.76 -12.59
N VAL A 307 7.72 11.14 -11.44
CA VAL A 307 6.40 10.68 -11.02
C VAL A 307 5.40 11.81 -10.79
N ALA A 308 5.88 13.02 -10.65
CA ALA A 308 5.04 14.21 -10.47
C ALA A 308 5.88 15.48 -10.73
N THR A 309 5.18 16.56 -11.06
CA THR A 309 5.75 17.93 -11.04
C THR A 309 4.99 18.71 -9.95
N ALA A 310 5.71 19.36 -9.06
CA ALA A 310 5.14 20.20 -8.01
C ALA A 310 4.61 21.52 -8.60
N ASP A 311 3.79 22.25 -7.82
CA ASP A 311 3.16 23.49 -8.25
C ASP A 311 4.18 24.60 -8.62
N ASP A 312 5.39 24.54 -8.08
CA ASP A 312 6.51 25.44 -8.38
C ASP A 312 7.34 24.99 -9.58
N GLY A 313 6.95 23.91 -10.28
CA GLY A 313 7.64 23.33 -11.43
C GLY A 313 8.78 22.37 -11.08
N GLU A 314 9.01 22.10 -9.79
CA GLU A 314 10.06 21.17 -9.36
C GLU A 314 9.67 19.71 -9.68
N GLU A 315 10.57 18.99 -10.34
CA GLU A 315 10.37 17.59 -10.70
C GLU A 315 10.55 16.69 -9.49
N VAL A 316 9.58 15.80 -9.25
CA VAL A 316 9.61 14.79 -8.20
C VAL A 316 9.98 13.43 -8.81
N TRP A 317 11.03 12.84 -8.29
CA TRP A 317 11.56 11.56 -8.72
C TRP A 317 11.42 10.49 -7.66
N GLU A 318 11.15 9.27 -8.08
CA GLU A 318 11.14 8.09 -7.21
C GLU A 318 12.15 7.06 -7.71
N ILE A 319 12.92 6.50 -6.75
CA ILE A 319 13.97 5.52 -6.99
C ILE A 319 13.62 4.23 -6.27
N LEU A 320 13.57 3.12 -7.01
CA LEU A 320 13.39 1.78 -6.45
C LEU A 320 14.68 1.31 -5.80
N GLU A 321 14.61 0.79 -4.59
CA GLU A 321 15.79 0.40 -3.83
C GLU A 321 15.61 -0.95 -3.14
N ARG A 322 16.71 -1.70 -3.05
CA ARG A 322 16.82 -2.88 -2.20
C ARG A 322 17.79 -2.59 -1.06
N ARG A 323 17.30 -2.67 0.18
CA ARG A 323 18.03 -2.33 1.40
C ARG A 323 18.24 -3.54 2.27
N SER A 324 19.09 -3.43 3.33
CA SER A 324 19.38 -4.53 4.26
C SER A 324 19.77 -5.82 3.52
N THR A 325 20.93 -5.81 2.84
CA THR A 325 21.43 -6.94 2.01
C THR A 325 20.48 -7.35 0.86
N GLY A 326 19.58 -6.44 0.44
CA GLY A 326 18.64 -6.67 -0.66
C GLY A 326 17.29 -7.26 -0.26
N SER A 327 17.05 -7.52 1.02
CA SER A 327 15.83 -8.16 1.51
C SER A 327 14.64 -7.21 1.62
N LEU A 328 14.87 -5.93 1.95
CA LEU A 328 13.82 -4.92 2.09
C LEU A 328 13.66 -4.11 0.81
N PHE A 329 12.45 -4.09 0.28
CA PHE A 329 12.09 -3.22 -0.81
C PHE A 329 11.69 -1.84 -0.28
N ALA A 330 12.19 -0.80 -0.92
CA ALA A 330 11.91 0.59 -0.57
C ALA A 330 11.82 1.46 -1.82
N ILE A 331 11.10 2.57 -1.70
CA ILE A 331 11.06 3.65 -2.69
C ILE A 331 11.50 4.93 -2.01
N SER A 332 12.57 5.53 -2.52
CA SER A 332 13.03 6.86 -2.14
C SER A 332 12.39 7.90 -3.05
N THR A 333 11.76 8.91 -2.45
CA THR A 333 11.14 10.04 -3.16
C THR A 333 11.92 11.30 -2.84
N ALA A 334 12.30 12.07 -3.86
CA ALA A 334 13.01 13.33 -3.71
C ALA A 334 12.75 14.23 -4.92
N SER A 335 12.89 15.55 -4.76
CA SER A 335 12.95 16.44 -5.91
C SER A 335 14.34 16.39 -6.56
N ARG A 336 14.43 16.86 -7.80
CA ARG A 336 15.68 16.89 -8.56
C ARG A 336 16.77 17.69 -7.86
N THR A 337 16.39 18.74 -7.14
CA THR A 337 17.31 19.64 -6.43
C THR A 337 17.61 19.21 -5.00
N THR A 338 16.99 18.13 -4.51
CA THR A 338 17.16 17.67 -3.13
C THR A 338 18.61 17.28 -2.86
N ALA A 339 19.24 17.93 -1.88
CA ALA A 339 20.61 17.64 -1.48
C ALA A 339 20.80 16.20 -1.00
N SER A 340 21.98 15.61 -1.22
CA SER A 340 22.29 14.24 -0.80
C SER A 340 22.14 14.01 0.71
N HIS A 341 22.38 15.05 1.52
CA HIS A 341 22.27 15.03 2.98
C HIS A 341 20.95 15.65 3.50
N ALA A 342 19.92 15.75 2.66
CA ALA A 342 18.63 16.31 3.03
C ALA A 342 17.98 15.59 4.21
N ALA A 343 17.11 16.30 4.92
CA ALA A 343 16.23 15.67 5.91
C ALA A 343 15.39 14.56 5.25
N THR A 344 15.16 13.49 6.00
CA THR A 344 14.50 12.30 5.45
C THR A 344 13.35 11.85 6.34
N ALA A 345 12.15 11.77 5.74
CA ALA A 345 10.97 11.19 6.34
C ALA A 345 10.89 9.68 6.02
N ILE A 346 10.69 8.85 7.03
CA ILE A 346 10.60 7.40 6.94
C ILE A 346 9.17 7.00 7.26
N PHE A 347 8.46 6.43 6.28
CA PHE A 347 7.07 6.01 6.41
C PHE A 347 6.97 4.55 6.80
N HIS A 348 6.22 4.28 7.87
CA HIS A 348 6.02 2.95 8.42
C HIS A 348 4.63 2.43 8.08
N SER A 349 4.58 1.29 7.38
CA SER A 349 3.33 0.64 6.99
C SER A 349 2.60 0.07 8.20
N THR A 350 1.27 0.09 8.15
CA THR A 350 0.41 -0.47 9.19
C THR A 350 0.09 -1.94 8.90
N ALA A 351 -0.11 -2.73 9.94
CA ALA A 351 -0.56 -4.12 9.87
C ALA A 351 0.02 -4.92 8.68
N ASN A 352 -0.82 -5.36 7.76
CA ASN A 352 -0.45 -6.10 6.55
C ASN A 352 -0.33 -5.22 5.29
N GLU A 353 -0.56 -3.92 5.42
CA GLU A 353 -0.46 -3.00 4.29
C GLU A 353 1.00 -2.81 3.87
N HIS A 354 1.18 -2.48 2.61
CA HIS A 354 2.49 -2.20 2.04
C HIS A 354 2.77 -0.69 2.00
N ARG A 355 3.90 -0.30 1.45
CA ARG A 355 4.52 1.03 1.45
C ARG A 355 3.68 2.20 0.95
N ILE A 356 2.57 1.97 0.24
CA ILE A 356 1.71 3.07 -0.24
C ILE A 356 0.92 3.75 0.88
N GLY A 357 0.76 3.05 2.01
CA GLY A 357 0.00 3.53 3.17
C GLY A 357 -1.52 3.54 2.95
N PRO A 358 -2.28 3.97 3.96
CA PRO A 358 -3.73 3.98 3.89
C PRO A 358 -4.21 4.90 2.75
N ALA A 359 -5.01 4.36 1.84
CA ALA A 359 -5.54 5.10 0.69
C ALA A 359 -4.45 5.91 -0.06
N ARG A 360 -3.26 5.34 -0.26
CA ARG A 360 -2.11 5.97 -0.94
C ARG A 360 -1.50 7.20 -0.21
N LEU A 361 -1.86 7.42 1.04
CA LEU A 361 -1.46 8.61 1.81
C LEU A 361 0.07 8.77 1.91
N TRP A 362 0.83 7.66 2.01
CA TRP A 362 2.30 7.76 2.09
C TRP A 362 2.92 8.20 0.77
N VAL A 363 2.37 7.77 -0.38
CA VAL A 363 2.82 8.20 -1.70
C VAL A 363 2.62 9.70 -1.87
N GLU A 364 1.39 10.16 -1.62
CA GLU A 364 1.04 11.59 -1.75
C GLU A 364 1.83 12.47 -0.78
N SER A 365 1.98 12.02 0.49
CA SER A 365 2.78 12.76 1.48
C SER A 365 4.27 12.81 1.10
N ALA A 366 4.82 11.72 0.58
CA ALA A 366 6.21 11.65 0.14
C ALA A 366 6.49 12.62 -1.02
N ARG A 367 5.59 12.64 -2.01
CA ARG A 367 5.68 13.56 -3.15
C ARG A 367 5.52 15.02 -2.72
N THR A 368 4.60 15.31 -1.80
CA THR A 368 4.47 16.66 -1.24
C THR A 368 5.71 17.07 -0.43
N LEU A 369 6.32 16.18 0.36
CA LEU A 369 7.55 16.50 1.10
C LEU A 369 8.74 16.77 0.16
N ALA A 370 8.80 16.09 -0.98
CA ALA A 370 9.84 16.31 -1.98
C ALA A 370 9.81 17.72 -2.54
N SER A 371 8.64 18.35 -2.79
CA SER A 371 8.53 19.75 -3.21
C SER A 371 9.05 20.74 -2.15
N HIS A 372 9.19 20.31 -0.91
CA HIS A 372 9.82 21.08 0.17
C HIS A 372 11.30 20.70 0.42
N GLY A 373 11.95 20.00 -0.51
CA GLY A 373 13.35 19.59 -0.40
C GLY A 373 13.61 18.51 0.68
N ILE A 374 12.56 17.82 1.15
CA ILE A 374 12.65 16.76 2.16
C ILE A 374 12.53 15.41 1.45
N ARG A 375 13.57 14.60 1.55
CA ARG A 375 13.56 13.22 1.04
C ARG A 375 12.56 12.37 1.83
N SER A 376 11.97 11.38 1.17
CA SER A 376 11.13 10.40 1.84
C SER A 376 11.55 8.97 1.48
N ILE A 377 11.33 8.04 2.40
CA ILE A 377 11.53 6.61 2.17
C ILE A 377 10.27 5.88 2.63
N ARG A 378 9.66 5.16 1.71
CA ARG A 378 8.54 4.25 1.92
C ARG A 378 9.07 2.82 1.73
N PHE A 379 8.81 1.90 2.63
CA PHE A 379 9.39 0.56 2.57
C PHE A 379 8.41 -0.51 3.02
N ASP A 380 8.64 -1.73 2.54
CA ASP A 380 7.91 -2.91 2.95
C ASP A 380 8.70 -3.70 4.00
N ARG A 381 8.02 -4.14 5.04
CA ARG A 381 8.58 -5.10 5.99
C ARG A 381 8.65 -6.50 5.37
N MET A 382 9.48 -7.38 5.90
CA MET A 382 9.54 -8.77 5.46
C MET A 382 8.15 -9.42 5.49
N GLY A 383 7.80 -10.11 4.40
CA GLY A 383 6.51 -10.76 4.21
C GLY A 383 5.36 -9.82 3.80
N THR A 384 5.61 -8.51 3.66
CA THR A 384 4.63 -7.55 3.11
C THR A 384 5.12 -6.98 1.79
N GLY A 385 4.20 -6.47 0.97
CA GLY A 385 4.51 -5.86 -0.32
C GLY A 385 5.49 -6.69 -1.15
N ASP A 386 6.63 -6.08 -1.52
CA ASP A 386 7.67 -6.72 -2.34
C ASP A 386 8.92 -7.11 -1.53
N SER A 387 8.85 -7.12 -0.19
CA SER A 387 9.94 -7.57 0.69
C SER A 387 9.83 -9.05 1.04
N GLY A 388 10.98 -9.75 1.05
CA GLY A 388 11.07 -11.16 1.45
C GLY A 388 10.26 -12.11 0.58
N THR A 389 9.93 -13.27 1.11
CA THR A 389 9.00 -14.25 0.49
C THR A 389 7.57 -13.93 0.86
N VAL A 390 6.61 -14.34 0.02
CA VAL A 390 5.18 -14.27 0.37
C VAL A 390 4.95 -15.25 1.53
N CYS A 391 4.42 -14.72 2.63
CA CYS A 391 3.97 -15.57 3.72
C CYS A 391 2.49 -15.90 3.47
N THR A 392 2.19 -17.16 3.24
CA THR A 392 0.82 -17.68 3.11
C THR A 392 0.21 -17.96 4.49
N ASP A 393 1.02 -17.98 5.55
CA ASP A 393 0.52 -17.97 6.92
C ASP A 393 -0.19 -16.64 7.16
N GLU A 394 -1.48 -16.72 7.41
CA GLU A 394 -2.38 -15.59 7.60
C GLU A 394 -2.13 -14.83 8.92
N SER A 395 -1.14 -15.24 9.71
CA SER A 395 -0.72 -14.52 10.90
C SER A 395 0.06 -13.26 10.53
N THR A 396 -0.28 -12.14 11.17
CA THR A 396 0.47 -10.89 11.00
C THR A 396 1.27 -10.60 12.25
N PRO A 397 2.58 -10.80 12.23
CA PRO A 397 3.45 -10.46 13.35
C PRO A 397 3.70 -8.94 13.40
N ILE A 398 2.68 -8.16 13.79
CA ILE A 398 2.67 -6.69 13.74
C ILE A 398 3.85 -6.07 14.52
N VAL A 399 4.23 -6.67 15.66
CA VAL A 399 5.28 -6.16 16.56
C VAL A 399 6.29 -7.25 16.94
N SER A 400 6.48 -8.22 16.07
CA SER A 400 7.43 -9.32 16.30
C SER A 400 8.88 -8.82 16.45
N PRO A 401 9.77 -9.61 17.05
CA PRO A 401 11.20 -9.30 17.07
C PRO A 401 11.79 -9.08 15.66
N GLU A 402 11.30 -9.82 14.67
CA GLU A 402 11.71 -9.69 13.28
C GLU A 402 11.26 -8.35 12.67
N ALA A 403 9.98 -7.98 12.83
CA ALA A 403 9.49 -6.68 12.36
C ALA A 403 10.27 -5.51 13.00
N ARG A 404 10.66 -5.62 14.28
CA ARG A 404 11.52 -4.64 14.95
C ARG A 404 12.91 -4.58 14.32
N ARG A 405 13.52 -5.73 14.03
CA ARG A 405 14.84 -5.78 13.35
C ARG A 405 14.74 -5.14 11.98
N ASN A 406 13.76 -5.50 11.15
CA ASN A 406 13.60 -4.92 9.81
C ASN A 406 13.59 -3.39 9.83
N VAL A 407 12.88 -2.80 10.80
CA VAL A 407 12.82 -1.33 10.93
C VAL A 407 14.18 -0.75 11.32
N LEU A 408 14.88 -1.37 12.27
CA LEU A 408 16.22 -0.90 12.68
C LEU A 408 17.23 -1.11 11.57
N ASP A 409 17.22 -2.26 10.90
CA ASP A 409 18.09 -2.56 9.76
C ASP A 409 17.91 -1.55 8.63
N LEU A 410 16.65 -1.18 8.32
CA LEU A 410 16.40 -0.11 7.37
C LEU A 410 17.07 1.20 7.82
N VAL A 411 16.79 1.64 9.05
CA VAL A 411 17.31 2.91 9.58
C VAL A 411 18.85 2.91 9.60
N ASP A 412 19.49 1.79 9.91
CA ASP A 412 20.93 1.64 9.94
C ASP A 412 21.58 1.67 8.54
N THR A 413 20.80 1.38 7.47
CA THR A 413 21.27 1.52 6.07
C THR A 413 21.20 2.95 5.54
N LEU A 414 20.57 3.88 6.27
CA LEU A 414 20.40 5.25 5.83
C LEU A 414 21.58 6.10 6.26
N ASP A 415 22.25 6.73 5.31
CA ASP A 415 23.28 7.76 5.58
C ASP A 415 22.62 9.10 5.92
N VAL A 416 21.86 9.10 7.04
CA VAL A 416 21.14 10.28 7.54
C VAL A 416 21.29 10.34 9.05
N PRO A 417 21.82 11.43 9.63
CA PRO A 417 21.98 11.54 11.09
C PRO A 417 20.62 11.65 11.79
N PRO A 418 20.51 11.26 13.06
CA PRO A 418 19.26 11.34 13.85
C PRO A 418 18.61 12.73 13.84
N SER A 419 19.43 13.79 13.79
CA SER A 419 18.95 15.18 13.73
C SER A 419 18.22 15.57 12.44
N ARG A 420 18.32 14.74 11.40
CA ARG A 420 17.68 14.92 10.09
C ARG A 420 16.68 13.80 9.76
N ARG A 421 16.33 12.94 10.72
CA ARG A 421 15.34 11.87 10.56
C ARG A 421 13.99 12.26 11.12
N MET A 422 12.95 11.90 10.38
CA MET A 422 11.55 11.95 10.80
C MET A 422 10.93 10.57 10.59
N HIS A 423 10.14 10.09 11.54
CA HIS A 423 9.34 8.88 11.36
C HIS A 423 7.86 9.24 11.31
N VAL A 424 7.15 8.64 10.37
CA VAL A 424 5.70 8.81 10.18
C VAL A 424 5.06 7.43 10.14
N GLY A 425 3.98 7.24 10.86
CA GLY A 425 3.26 5.98 10.82
C GLY A 425 1.87 6.05 11.41
N MET A 426 1.04 5.07 11.06
CA MET A 426 -0.32 4.91 11.54
C MET A 426 -0.45 3.58 12.30
N CYS A 427 -1.25 3.54 13.36
CA CYS A 427 -1.55 2.33 14.13
C CYS A 427 -0.28 1.59 14.56
N SER A 428 -0.04 0.38 14.06
CA SER A 428 1.20 -0.39 14.30
C SER A 428 2.44 0.26 13.66
N GLY A 429 2.28 0.93 12.53
CA GLY A 429 3.34 1.73 11.91
C GLY A 429 3.76 2.92 12.78
N ALA A 430 2.81 3.57 13.45
CA ALA A 430 3.12 4.62 14.44
C ALA A 430 3.97 4.08 15.59
N TRP A 431 3.62 2.89 16.09
CA TRP A 431 4.43 2.23 17.10
C TRP A 431 5.84 1.90 16.60
N MET A 432 5.97 1.41 15.35
CA MET A 432 7.28 1.11 14.75
C MET A 432 8.14 2.36 14.60
N GLY A 433 7.54 3.48 14.16
CA GLY A 433 8.24 4.78 14.08
C GLY A 433 8.71 5.28 15.44
N ALA A 434 7.85 5.20 16.46
CA ALA A 434 8.21 5.54 17.84
C ALA A 434 9.32 4.62 18.39
N TYR A 435 9.24 3.32 18.09
CA TYR A 435 10.25 2.35 18.47
C TYR A 435 11.60 2.67 17.82
N ALA A 436 11.64 2.90 16.50
CA ALA A 436 12.85 3.28 15.79
C ALA A 436 13.48 4.56 16.35
N ALA A 437 12.67 5.61 16.55
CA ALA A 437 13.12 6.85 17.17
C ALA A 437 13.65 6.65 18.58
N SER A 438 13.05 5.75 19.36
CA SER A 438 13.53 5.41 20.70
C SER A 438 14.86 4.67 20.71
N GLN A 439 15.18 3.91 19.66
CA GLN A 439 16.42 3.12 19.57
C GLN A 439 17.55 3.87 18.86
N ARG A 440 17.25 4.56 17.76
CA ARG A 440 18.25 5.19 16.88
C ARG A 440 18.22 6.72 16.88
N GLY A 441 17.28 7.31 17.62
CA GLY A 441 17.06 8.76 17.62
C GLY A 441 16.37 9.27 16.36
N ALA A 442 15.63 10.36 16.52
CA ALA A 442 15.02 11.11 15.42
C ALA A 442 14.77 12.55 15.85
N ARG A 443 14.75 13.46 14.89
CA ARG A 443 14.37 14.87 15.11
C ARG A 443 12.88 15.00 15.34
N SER A 444 12.07 14.26 14.59
CA SER A 444 10.60 14.33 14.65
C SER A 444 9.96 12.96 14.49
N VAL A 445 8.77 12.79 15.10
CA VAL A 445 7.91 11.61 14.94
C VAL A 445 6.46 12.07 14.82
N VAL A 446 5.73 11.56 13.81
CA VAL A 446 4.29 11.74 13.64
C VAL A 446 3.59 10.40 13.87
N LEU A 447 2.72 10.36 14.86
CA LEU A 447 2.00 9.17 15.31
C LEU A 447 0.52 9.35 15.02
N LEU A 448 -0.03 8.54 14.10
CA LEU A 448 -1.41 8.61 13.66
C LEU A 448 -2.18 7.42 14.21
N ASN A 449 -3.31 7.67 14.86
CA ASN A 449 -4.23 6.64 15.35
C ASN A 449 -3.51 5.49 16.09
N ILE A 450 -2.56 5.85 16.94
CA ILE A 450 -1.75 4.87 17.67
C ILE A 450 -2.53 4.26 18.83
N VAL A 451 -2.61 2.93 18.87
CA VAL A 451 -3.33 2.18 19.91
C VAL A 451 -2.41 1.55 20.96
N ASN A 452 -1.14 1.37 20.64
CA ASN A 452 -0.16 0.78 21.55
C ASN A 452 0.89 1.80 21.99
N TRP A 453 0.88 2.15 23.26
CA TRP A 453 1.72 3.19 23.84
C TRP A 453 2.93 2.67 24.64
N SER A 454 3.17 1.37 24.61
CA SER A 454 4.34 0.81 25.29
C SER A 454 5.43 0.43 24.30
N ILE A 455 6.60 1.07 24.39
CA ILE A 455 7.79 0.72 23.59
C ILE A 455 8.29 -0.70 23.91
N ASN A 456 8.13 -1.15 25.15
CA ASN A 456 8.55 -2.46 25.63
C ASN A 456 7.47 -3.54 25.49
N ASN A 457 6.58 -3.39 24.49
CA ASN A 457 5.49 -4.33 24.28
C ASN A 457 6.00 -5.77 24.11
N ARG A 458 5.54 -6.66 24.99
CA ARG A 458 5.87 -8.10 25.01
C ARG A 458 4.70 -8.99 24.61
N ARG A 459 3.62 -8.40 24.05
CA ARG A 459 2.43 -9.16 23.66
C ARG A 459 2.77 -10.13 22.53
N PRO A 460 2.28 -11.38 22.60
CA PRO A 460 2.46 -12.33 21.51
C PRO A 460 1.72 -11.85 20.25
N PRO A 461 2.15 -12.29 19.05
CA PRO A 461 1.44 -12.00 17.80
C PRO A 461 0.01 -12.58 17.87
N VAL A 462 -0.93 -11.87 17.24
CA VAL A 462 -2.30 -12.40 17.04
C VAL A 462 -2.19 -13.53 16.01
N LYS A 463 -2.53 -14.75 16.39
CA LYS A 463 -2.57 -15.90 15.47
C LYS A 463 -3.95 -16.01 14.83
N LYS A 464 -4.02 -16.48 13.59
CA LYS A 464 -5.28 -16.73 12.86
C LYS A 464 -6.23 -17.61 13.69
N ALA A 465 -5.74 -18.67 14.33
CA ALA A 465 -6.55 -19.53 15.20
C ALA A 465 -7.29 -18.78 16.30
N HIS A 466 -6.81 -17.61 16.74
CA HIS A 466 -7.53 -16.75 17.68
C HIS A 466 -8.64 -15.93 17.01
N VAL A 467 -8.48 -15.61 15.73
CA VAL A 467 -9.48 -14.85 14.95
C VAL A 467 -10.60 -15.80 14.50
N ASP A 468 -10.25 -16.97 13.98
CA ASP A 468 -11.22 -18.01 13.60
C ASP A 468 -12.03 -18.50 14.83
N ALA A 469 -11.37 -18.58 15.98
CA ALA A 469 -12.07 -18.84 17.25
C ALA A 469 -13.01 -17.69 17.66
N MET A 470 -12.78 -16.45 17.25
CA MET A 470 -13.66 -15.31 17.54
C MET A 470 -14.90 -15.27 16.63
N GLU A 471 -14.88 -15.93 15.49
CA GLU A 471 -16.02 -16.03 14.56
C GLU A 471 -16.99 -17.18 14.90
N SER A 472 -16.66 -18.07 15.85
CA SER A 472 -17.54 -19.14 16.30
C SER A 472 -18.47 -18.70 17.44
N ASP A 473 -19.71 -19.21 17.49
CA ASP A 473 -20.70 -18.90 18.54
C ASP A 473 -20.22 -19.24 19.97
N VAL A 474 -19.36 -20.25 20.11
CA VAL A 474 -18.74 -20.63 21.40
C VAL A 474 -17.72 -19.57 21.84
N ALA A 475 -17.00 -18.99 20.89
CA ALA A 475 -16.05 -17.93 21.17
C ALA A 475 -16.72 -16.59 21.48
N ASN A 476 -17.90 -16.32 20.93
CA ASN A 476 -18.68 -15.14 21.31
C ASN A 476 -19.05 -15.18 22.81
N ARG A 477 -19.35 -16.34 23.37
CA ARG A 477 -19.60 -16.50 24.83
C ARG A 477 -18.31 -16.36 25.65
N ILE A 478 -17.19 -16.96 25.21
CA ILE A 478 -15.89 -16.82 25.87
C ILE A 478 -15.40 -15.37 25.74
N PHE A 479 -15.62 -14.72 24.59
CA PHE A 479 -15.30 -13.31 24.37
C PHE A 479 -16.12 -12.38 25.25
N LEU A 480 -17.41 -12.64 25.46
CA LEU A 480 -18.25 -11.89 26.39
C LEU A 480 -17.77 -12.04 27.85
N VAL A 481 -17.39 -13.24 28.28
CA VAL A 481 -16.78 -13.47 29.59
C VAL A 481 -15.42 -12.80 29.72
N ALA A 482 -14.55 -12.96 28.73
CA ALA A 482 -13.26 -12.30 28.69
C ALA A 482 -13.37 -10.76 28.60
N ARG A 483 -14.38 -10.25 27.89
CA ARG A 483 -14.74 -8.83 27.83
C ARG A 483 -15.23 -8.32 29.19
N THR A 484 -16.04 -9.12 29.91
CA THR A 484 -16.52 -8.78 31.24
C THR A 484 -15.38 -8.77 32.26
N ILE A 485 -14.49 -9.77 32.25
CA ILE A 485 -13.29 -9.83 33.10
C ILE A 485 -12.36 -8.67 32.76
N ARG A 486 -12.18 -8.36 31.47
CA ARG A 486 -11.35 -7.23 30.99
C ARG A 486 -11.98 -5.88 31.40
N ASN A 487 -13.29 -5.75 31.35
CA ASN A 487 -14.00 -4.53 31.79
C ASN A 487 -13.96 -4.36 33.31
N SER A 488 -14.06 -5.47 34.09
CA SER A 488 -13.86 -5.45 35.53
C SER A 488 -12.43 -5.12 35.90
N GLY A 489 -11.44 -5.67 35.21
CA GLY A 489 -10.03 -5.28 35.33
C GLY A 489 -9.80 -3.81 34.99
N ARG A 490 -10.47 -3.26 33.96
CA ARG A 490 -10.44 -1.82 33.62
C ARG A 490 -11.03 -0.93 34.72
N ARG A 491 -12.09 -1.38 35.40
CA ARG A 491 -12.64 -0.65 36.56
C ARG A 491 -11.64 -0.63 37.74
N ALA A 492 -11.00 -1.75 38.04
CA ALA A 492 -9.95 -1.84 39.05
C ALA A 492 -8.71 -0.99 38.68
N GLN A 493 -8.39 -0.86 37.41
CA GLN A 493 -7.28 -0.01 36.91
C GLN A 493 -7.44 1.47 37.29
N ARG A 494 -8.68 1.97 37.49
CA ARG A 494 -8.93 3.36 37.90
C ARG A 494 -8.39 3.67 39.30
N TYR A 495 -8.27 2.67 40.16
CA TYR A 495 -7.77 2.81 41.52
C TYR A 495 -6.24 2.69 41.64
N VAL A 496 -5.53 2.24 40.60
CA VAL A 496 -4.07 2.17 40.61
C VAL A 496 -3.50 3.59 40.64
N PRO A 497 -2.64 3.95 41.61
CA PRO A 497 -1.98 5.27 41.63
C PRO A 497 -1.20 5.52 40.34
N TYR A 498 -1.26 6.77 39.85
CA TYR A 498 -0.67 7.10 38.54
C TYR A 498 0.83 6.78 38.41
N PRO A 499 1.69 7.01 39.43
CA PRO A 499 3.11 6.63 39.35
C PRO A 499 3.31 5.12 39.12
N VAL A 500 2.50 4.30 39.80
CA VAL A 500 2.50 2.83 39.62
C VAL A 500 2.04 2.46 38.21
N TRP A 501 0.94 3.06 37.74
CA TRP A 501 0.44 2.88 36.36
C TRP A 501 1.52 3.23 35.32
N LEU A 502 2.19 4.35 35.50
CA LEU A 502 3.27 4.78 34.62
C LEU A 502 4.47 3.81 34.67
N GLY A 503 4.85 3.33 35.87
CA GLY A 503 5.89 2.30 36.02
C GLY A 503 5.55 1.00 35.28
N LEU A 504 4.31 0.52 35.43
CA LEU A 504 3.81 -0.63 34.67
C LEU A 504 3.80 -0.37 33.15
N GLY A 505 3.54 0.88 32.72
CA GLY A 505 3.64 1.31 31.32
C GLY A 505 5.06 1.19 30.75
N PHE A 506 6.09 1.59 31.49
CA PHE A 506 7.48 1.41 31.09
C PHE A 506 7.90 -0.06 31.03
N LEU A 507 7.30 -0.91 31.88
CA LEU A 507 7.53 -2.37 31.84
C LEU A 507 6.75 -3.07 30.70
N GLY A 508 5.87 -2.38 29.99
CA GLY A 508 5.07 -2.95 28.91
C GLY A 508 3.86 -3.76 29.36
N LEU A 509 3.48 -3.65 30.63
CA LEU A 509 2.36 -4.40 31.24
C LEU A 509 1.02 -3.71 31.03
N VAL A 510 1.00 -2.38 30.89
CA VAL A 510 -0.19 -1.56 30.62
C VAL A 510 0.09 -0.56 29.49
N ASN A 511 -0.96 -0.08 28.84
CA ASN A 511 -0.88 1.02 27.89
C ASN A 511 -0.88 2.35 28.67
N ALA A 512 0.28 2.97 28.81
CA ALA A 512 0.42 4.29 29.43
C ALA A 512 1.00 5.27 28.41
N PRO A 513 0.20 6.14 27.77
CA PRO A 513 0.69 7.07 26.73
C PRO A 513 1.91 7.88 27.15
N GLU A 514 1.95 8.32 28.41
CA GLU A 514 3.11 9.07 28.93
C GLU A 514 4.41 8.26 28.85
N SER A 515 4.38 6.94 28.93
CA SER A 515 5.63 6.15 28.92
C SER A 515 6.36 6.28 27.57
N MET A 516 5.65 6.21 26.47
CA MET A 516 6.20 6.42 25.13
C MET A 516 6.56 7.88 24.89
N LEU A 517 5.61 8.79 25.13
CA LEU A 517 5.81 10.22 24.90
C LEU A 517 6.99 10.77 25.72
N ARG A 518 7.11 10.37 26.99
CA ARG A 518 8.25 10.74 27.84
C ARG A 518 9.59 10.20 27.31
N THR A 519 9.60 8.99 26.78
CA THR A 519 10.81 8.40 26.19
C THR A 519 11.27 9.21 24.98
N LEU A 520 10.38 9.58 24.08
CA LEU A 520 10.67 10.40 22.90
C LEU A 520 11.11 11.81 23.28
N THR A 521 10.38 12.46 24.21
CA THR A 521 10.69 13.79 24.71
C THR A 521 12.09 13.86 25.36
N ARG A 522 12.46 12.85 26.19
CA ARG A 522 13.79 12.79 26.83
C ARG A 522 14.92 12.66 25.81
N ARG A 523 14.66 12.09 24.63
CA ARG A 523 15.62 12.01 23.51
C ARG A 523 15.67 13.28 22.66
N GLY A 524 14.86 14.30 23.01
CA GLY A 524 14.80 15.56 22.26
C GLY A 524 13.97 15.48 20.99
N THR A 525 13.21 14.40 20.78
CA THR A 525 12.37 14.18 19.61
C THR A 525 11.11 15.05 19.70
N LYS A 526 10.82 15.85 18.67
CA LYS A 526 9.53 16.53 18.49
C LYS A 526 8.48 15.48 18.15
N THR A 527 7.37 15.45 18.86
CA THR A 527 6.34 14.42 18.68
C THR A 527 5.00 15.07 18.39
N ALA A 528 4.42 14.77 17.22
CA ALA A 528 3.05 15.12 16.86
C ALA A 528 2.20 13.84 16.85
N VAL A 529 1.00 13.92 17.41
CA VAL A 529 0.04 12.82 17.51
C VAL A 529 -1.28 13.30 16.94
N SER A 530 -1.91 12.51 16.07
CA SER A 530 -3.31 12.74 15.64
C SER A 530 -4.12 11.49 15.96
N LEU A 531 -5.29 11.70 16.60
CA LEU A 531 -6.17 10.61 17.03
C LEU A 531 -7.57 10.83 16.46
N SER A 532 -8.15 9.76 15.88
CA SER A 532 -9.56 9.70 15.55
C SER A 532 -10.42 9.68 16.82
N PRO A 533 -11.74 9.92 16.76
CA PRO A 533 -12.60 9.87 17.94
C PRO A 533 -12.51 8.55 18.72
N GLU A 534 -12.42 7.44 18.03
CA GLU A 534 -12.28 6.11 18.64
C GLU A 534 -10.92 5.98 19.37
N ASP A 535 -9.85 6.43 18.74
CA ASP A 535 -8.49 6.37 19.30
C ASP A 535 -8.31 7.37 20.43
N GLU A 536 -8.99 8.52 20.38
CA GLU A 536 -9.05 9.48 21.48
C GLU A 536 -9.69 8.83 22.71
N ALA A 537 -10.85 8.19 22.56
CA ALA A 537 -11.51 7.49 23.66
C ALA A 537 -10.60 6.42 24.29
N TRP A 538 -9.84 5.70 23.44
CA TRP A 538 -8.83 4.74 23.90
C TRP A 538 -7.67 5.42 24.64
N PHE A 539 -7.17 6.53 24.11
CA PHE A 539 -6.10 7.34 24.72
C PHE A 539 -6.52 7.86 26.10
N GLU A 540 -7.74 8.38 26.23
CA GLU A 540 -8.30 8.86 27.50
C GLU A 540 -8.47 7.73 28.52
N ALA A 541 -9.01 6.58 28.10
CA ALA A 541 -9.17 5.40 28.94
C ALA A 541 -7.83 4.92 29.52
N ASN A 542 -6.71 5.20 28.83
CA ASN A 542 -5.35 4.90 29.26
C ASN A 542 -4.65 6.11 29.92
N ARG A 543 -5.44 7.10 30.40
CA ARG A 543 -4.95 8.28 31.14
C ARG A 543 -4.03 9.20 30.33
N GLY A 544 -4.22 9.27 29.01
CA GLY A 544 -3.37 10.02 28.10
C GLY A 544 -3.35 11.52 28.40
N ARG A 545 -4.50 12.16 28.66
CA ARG A 545 -4.57 13.61 29.00
C ARG A 545 -3.73 13.95 30.23
N ARG A 546 -3.71 13.06 31.23
CA ARG A 546 -2.85 13.26 32.41
C ARG A 546 -1.37 13.20 32.05
N GLY A 547 -1.00 12.31 31.15
CA GLY A 547 0.37 12.21 30.63
C GLY A 547 0.80 13.46 29.88
N ILE A 548 -0.05 14.00 29.00
CA ILE A 548 0.22 15.25 28.27
C ILE A 548 0.42 16.41 29.26
N ALA A 549 -0.50 16.57 30.22
CA ALA A 549 -0.41 17.63 31.23
C ALA A 549 0.92 17.60 32.02
N ARG A 550 1.45 16.41 32.28
CA ARG A 550 2.75 16.24 32.94
C ARG A 550 3.95 16.54 32.04
N LEU A 551 3.79 16.40 30.73
CA LEU A 551 4.84 16.66 29.74
C LEU A 551 4.78 18.07 29.15
N SER A 552 3.74 18.87 29.46
CA SER A 552 3.56 20.23 28.91
C SER A 552 4.72 21.18 29.22
N ARG A 553 5.41 20.98 30.35
CA ARG A 553 6.57 21.76 30.77
C ARG A 553 7.92 21.20 30.30
N SER A 554 7.93 20.16 29.49
CA SER A 554 9.17 19.64 28.93
C SER A 554 9.72 20.55 27.83
N ARG A 555 11.01 20.41 27.50
CA ARG A 555 11.66 21.20 26.44
C ARG A 555 11.00 21.02 25.06
N ASN A 556 10.50 19.82 24.77
CA ASN A 556 9.76 19.48 23.55
C ASN A 556 8.45 18.80 23.97
N PRO A 557 7.41 19.55 24.36
CA PRO A 557 6.14 18.95 24.73
C PRO A 557 5.49 18.27 23.52
N PRO A 558 4.92 17.06 23.68
CA PRO A 558 4.23 16.41 22.59
C PRO A 558 2.96 17.20 22.22
N GLN A 559 2.76 17.41 20.93
CA GLN A 559 1.52 17.96 20.38
C GLN A 559 0.55 16.81 20.14
N VAL A 560 -0.66 16.88 20.71
CA VAL A 560 -1.70 15.87 20.49
C VAL A 560 -2.94 16.57 19.96
N LEU A 561 -3.33 16.19 18.75
CA LEU A 561 -4.48 16.70 18.03
C LEU A 561 -5.60 15.65 18.08
N PHE A 562 -6.78 16.09 18.49
CA PHE A 562 -7.99 15.28 18.49
C PHE A 562 -8.81 15.70 17.28
N SER A 563 -9.07 14.76 16.36
CA SER A 563 -9.64 15.12 15.06
C SER A 563 -11.12 15.48 15.10
N GLY A 564 -11.83 15.15 16.18
CA GLY A 564 -13.27 15.40 16.32
C GLY A 564 -14.16 14.62 15.35
N SER A 565 -13.62 14.20 14.20
CA SER A 565 -14.31 13.41 13.16
C SER A 565 -13.30 12.49 12.47
N GLY A 566 -13.78 11.45 11.79
CA GLY A 566 -12.98 10.51 11.03
C GLY A 566 -12.85 9.15 11.69
N ASP A 567 -12.18 8.23 11.01
CA ASP A 567 -12.06 6.82 11.35
C ASP A 567 -10.61 6.41 11.66
N HIS A 568 -10.45 5.27 12.31
CA HIS A 568 -9.14 4.71 12.63
C HIS A 568 -8.27 4.47 11.39
N ASN A 569 -8.87 4.03 10.28
CA ASN A 569 -8.16 3.61 9.07
C ASN A 569 -7.84 4.78 8.11
N LEU A 570 -8.22 6.00 8.43
CA LEU A 570 -8.05 7.19 7.59
C LEU A 570 -8.75 7.05 6.22
N PHE A 571 -9.92 6.40 6.18
CA PHE A 571 -10.75 6.36 4.98
C PHE A 571 -11.49 7.67 4.76
N HIS A 572 -11.77 8.41 5.81
CA HIS A 572 -12.41 9.71 5.76
C HIS A 572 -11.52 10.74 5.04
N ARG A 573 -12.01 11.32 3.93
CA ARG A 573 -11.24 12.25 3.07
C ARG A 573 -10.65 13.42 3.85
N SER A 574 -11.50 14.12 4.62
CA SER A 574 -11.06 15.30 5.38
C SER A 574 -10.01 14.95 6.44
N SER A 575 -10.07 13.74 7.02
CA SER A 575 -9.04 13.26 7.97
C SER A 575 -7.71 12.99 7.28
N ARG A 576 -7.72 12.37 6.08
CA ARG A 576 -6.50 12.20 5.28
C ARG A 576 -5.84 13.53 4.96
N GLU A 577 -6.64 14.52 4.55
CA GLU A 577 -6.12 15.84 4.21
C GLU A 577 -5.53 16.56 5.43
N ARG A 578 -6.21 16.50 6.61
CA ARG A 578 -5.65 17.03 7.86
C ARG A 578 -4.34 16.34 8.24
N VAL A 579 -4.28 15.03 8.12
CA VAL A 579 -3.09 14.25 8.44
C VAL A 579 -1.94 14.58 7.48
N ARG A 580 -2.20 14.70 6.18
CA ARG A 580 -1.20 15.11 5.19
C ARG A 580 -0.61 16.46 5.54
N ARG A 581 -1.47 17.45 5.87
CA ARG A 581 -1.02 18.78 6.35
C ARG A 581 -0.21 18.69 7.64
N LEU A 582 -0.60 17.84 8.60
CA LEU A 582 0.15 17.63 9.83
C LEU A 582 1.55 17.05 9.56
N ILE A 583 1.67 16.09 8.64
CA ILE A 583 2.96 15.51 8.25
C ILE A 583 3.89 16.60 7.70
N VAL A 584 3.39 17.39 6.74
CA VAL A 584 4.16 18.48 6.11
C VAL A 584 4.54 19.55 7.14
N ALA A 585 3.58 20.01 7.94
CA ALA A 585 3.83 21.01 8.98
C ALA A 585 4.86 20.53 10.02
N SER A 586 4.78 19.25 10.44
CA SER A 586 5.74 18.65 11.37
C SER A 586 7.15 18.54 10.77
N ALA A 587 7.25 18.28 9.47
CA ALA A 587 8.52 18.22 8.76
C ALA A 587 9.14 19.62 8.63
N LEU A 588 8.35 20.63 8.25
CA LEU A 588 8.80 22.02 8.14
C LEU A 588 9.20 22.60 9.51
N ASP A 589 8.44 22.31 10.58
CA ASP A 589 8.83 22.69 11.95
C ASP A 589 10.13 22.02 12.42
N ALA A 590 10.38 20.80 11.98
CA ALA A 590 11.59 20.07 12.38
C ALA A 590 12.83 20.49 11.58
N PHE A 591 12.70 20.79 10.27
CA PHE A 591 13.78 20.89 9.32
C PHE A 591 13.81 22.20 8.52
N GLY A 592 12.71 22.97 8.50
CA GLY A 592 12.66 24.23 7.78
C GLY A 592 13.69 25.21 8.33
N ASP A 593 14.47 25.82 7.47
CA ASP A 593 15.24 27.00 7.83
C ASP A 593 14.25 28.10 8.26
N ARG A 594 14.58 28.86 9.31
CA ARG A 594 13.72 29.90 9.93
C ARG A 594 13.22 31.00 8.96
N LYS A 595 13.53 30.91 7.66
CA LYS A 595 13.10 31.86 6.62
C LYS A 595 11.78 31.50 5.93
N LEU A 596 11.25 30.27 6.09
CA LEU A 596 9.92 29.90 5.61
C LEU A 596 8.90 30.03 6.76
N THR A 597 8.52 31.26 7.07
CA THR A 597 7.38 31.53 7.95
C THR A 597 6.10 31.06 7.25
N VAL A 598 5.55 29.96 7.74
CA VAL A 598 4.14 29.59 7.47
C VAL A 598 3.30 30.82 7.79
N SER A 599 2.53 31.31 6.81
CA SER A 599 1.74 32.52 7.00
C SER A 599 0.78 32.34 8.20
N LYS A 600 0.55 33.41 8.98
CA LYS A 600 -0.42 33.38 10.09
C LYS A 600 -1.80 32.85 9.65
N ARG A 601 -2.19 33.03 8.38
CA ARG A 601 -3.42 32.49 7.79
C ARG A 601 -3.49 30.96 7.78
N ASP A 602 -2.38 30.28 7.63
CA ASP A 602 -2.34 28.81 7.62
C ASP A 602 -2.32 28.23 9.05
N GLN A 603 -1.80 28.99 10.02
CA GLN A 603 -1.87 28.62 11.44
C GLN A 603 -3.28 28.78 12.02
N GLU A 604 -4.04 29.78 11.60
CA GLU A 604 -5.43 29.98 12.01
C GLU A 604 -6.39 28.95 11.39
N ARG A 605 -6.07 28.41 10.19
CA ARG A 605 -6.80 27.31 9.57
C ARG A 605 -6.49 25.93 10.15
N LEU A 606 -5.44 25.79 10.96
CA LEU A 606 -5.07 24.56 11.68
C LEU A 606 -5.76 24.46 13.05
N GLY A 607 -6.36 25.54 13.54
CA GLY A 607 -7.04 25.63 14.84
C GLY A 607 -8.57 25.74 14.78
N ALA A 608 -9.17 25.64 13.58
CA ALA A 608 -10.63 25.66 13.39
C ALA A 608 -11.17 24.28 12.99
#